data_bc024fe9e76e492c824abc60402944c6
#
_entry.id   bc024fe9e76e492c824abc60402944c6
#
_cell.length_a   1.000
_cell.length_b   1.000
_cell.length_c   1.000
_cell.angle_alpha   90.00
_cell.angle_beta   90.00
_cell.angle_gamma   90.00
#
_symmetry.space_group_name_H-M   'P 1'
#
loop_
_entity.id
_entity.type
_entity.pdbx_description
1 polymer ?
#
loop_
_entity_poly.entity_id
_entity_poly.type
_entity_poly.pdbx_seq_one_letter_code
_entity_poly.pdbx_strand_id
1 'polypeptide(L)'
;MPLAEAMKLKRSLSDRLSKLGYALLFLAWLQPSLAQGMTENQIKTAYVLNFAKFAEWPAGTIGADKLTLCVVGNDVLGGALAALDGRKAGGRELHVVERRNAGDNLRDCNVVFIGASERRRFVAIVMALGDSPALTISDIENFAEKGGSIGLGYRENKIVFEVNLASVQKSRLRLPGQLMNLASYVYGK
;
A
#
# COMPACT_ATOMS: atom_id res chain seq x y z
N MET A 1 13.97 -74.36 22.15
CA MET A 1 14.43 -73.46 21.08
C MET A 1 13.37 -72.48 20.62
N PRO A 2 12.80 -71.56 21.39
CA PRO A 2 12.03 -70.46 20.80
C PRO A 2 12.37 -69.08 21.30
N LEU A 3 13.27 -68.90 22.28
CA LEU A 3 13.57 -67.62 22.89
C LEU A 3 14.47 -66.69 21.98
N ALA A 4 15.36 -67.28 21.19
CA ALA A 4 16.29 -66.53 20.34
C ALA A 4 15.63 -65.93 19.10
N GLU A 5 14.60 -66.54 18.55
CA GLU A 5 13.85 -65.98 17.40
C GLU A 5 12.94 -64.82 17.81
N ALA A 6 12.34 -64.91 18.99
CA ALA A 6 11.50 -63.81 19.50
C ALA A 6 12.31 -62.54 19.80
N MET A 7 13.55 -62.67 20.26
CA MET A 7 14.45 -61.54 20.47
C MET A 7 14.93 -60.87 19.15
N LYS A 8 15.18 -61.67 18.09
CA LYS A 8 15.53 -61.13 16.75
C LYS A 8 14.38 -60.38 16.12
N LEU A 9 13.15 -60.88 16.27
CA LEU A 9 11.96 -60.25 15.75
C LEU A 9 11.69 -58.89 16.44
N LYS A 10 11.83 -58.79 17.74
CA LYS A 10 11.68 -57.56 18.51
C LYS A 10 12.71 -56.47 18.13
N ARG A 11 13.96 -56.85 17.90
CA ARG A 11 15.01 -55.92 17.47
C ARG A 11 14.76 -55.39 16.06
N SER A 12 14.30 -56.23 15.13
CA SER A 12 13.97 -55.82 13.76
C SER A 12 12.76 -54.85 13.69
N LEU A 13 11.75 -55.06 14.59
CA LEU A 13 10.61 -54.14 14.64
C LEU A 13 10.99 -52.78 15.23
N SER A 14 11.82 -52.75 16.30
CA SER A 14 12.21 -51.47 16.91
C SER A 14 13.08 -50.62 15.97
N ASP A 15 13.98 -51.26 15.17
CA ASP A 15 14.79 -50.55 14.18
C ASP A 15 13.97 -49.98 12.99
N ARG A 16 12.91 -50.70 12.62
CA ARG A 16 11.99 -50.20 11.57
C ARG A 16 11.12 -49.06 12.08
N LEU A 17 10.64 -49.13 13.31
CA LEU A 17 9.84 -48.07 13.93
C LEU A 17 10.66 -46.80 14.20
N SER A 18 11.93 -46.94 14.62
CA SER A 18 12.81 -45.76 14.80
C SER A 18 13.13 -45.07 13.47
N LYS A 19 13.39 -45.83 12.40
CA LYS A 19 13.64 -45.26 11.04
C LYS A 19 12.41 -44.58 10.44
N LEU A 20 11.22 -45.13 10.68
CA LEU A 20 9.96 -44.47 10.31
C LEU A 20 9.74 -43.18 11.11
N GLY A 21 10.07 -43.16 12.40
CA GLY A 21 9.98 -41.97 13.24
C GLY A 21 10.90 -40.83 12.76
N TYR A 22 12.14 -41.15 12.39
CA TYR A 22 13.06 -40.15 11.81
C TYR A 22 12.63 -39.68 10.44
N ALA A 23 12.05 -40.54 9.59
CA ALA A 23 11.56 -40.15 8.28
C ALA A 23 10.35 -39.18 8.37
N LEU A 24 9.45 -39.42 9.35
CA LEU A 24 8.31 -38.53 9.61
C LEU A 24 8.74 -37.17 10.19
N LEU A 25 9.75 -37.16 11.06
CA LEU A 25 10.35 -35.93 11.59
C LEU A 25 11.04 -35.10 10.49
N PHE A 26 11.70 -35.76 9.53
CA PHE A 26 12.34 -35.06 8.40
C PHE A 26 11.34 -34.48 7.41
N LEU A 27 10.17 -35.13 7.21
CA LEU A 27 9.09 -34.58 6.34
C LEU A 27 8.41 -33.35 6.95
N ALA A 28 8.37 -33.21 8.27
CA ALA A 28 7.80 -32.04 8.95
C ALA A 28 8.64 -30.76 8.77
N TRP A 29 9.89 -30.87 8.33
CA TRP A 29 10.77 -29.72 8.07
C TRP A 29 10.72 -29.22 6.64
N LEU A 30 10.08 -29.94 5.71
CA LEU A 30 9.80 -29.47 4.34
C LEU A 30 8.45 -28.75 4.27
N GLN A 31 8.23 -27.76 5.12
CA GLN A 31 7.14 -26.81 4.90
C GLN A 31 7.60 -25.85 3.79
N PRO A 32 7.00 -25.88 2.60
CA PRO A 32 7.27 -24.83 1.63
C PRO A 32 6.79 -23.52 2.28
N SER A 33 7.72 -22.65 2.64
CA SER A 33 7.41 -21.25 2.92
C SER A 33 6.84 -20.69 1.63
N LEU A 34 5.52 -20.66 1.52
CA LEU A 34 4.83 -19.86 0.51
C LEU A 34 5.18 -18.41 0.83
N ALA A 35 6.25 -17.93 0.21
CA ALA A 35 6.54 -16.50 0.16
C ALA A 35 5.37 -15.86 -0.59
N GLN A 36 4.33 -15.44 0.14
CA GLN A 36 3.23 -14.68 -0.42
C GLN A 36 3.80 -13.34 -0.84
N GLY A 37 4.03 -13.20 -2.14
CA GLY A 37 4.39 -11.90 -2.73
C GLY A 37 3.34 -10.86 -2.34
N MET A 38 3.76 -9.61 -2.16
CA MET A 38 2.83 -8.51 -1.90
C MET A 38 1.83 -8.40 -3.05
N THR A 39 0.56 -8.26 -2.70
CA THR A 39 -0.50 -8.02 -3.70
C THR A 39 -0.33 -6.63 -4.32
N GLU A 40 -0.90 -6.41 -5.51
CA GLU A 40 -0.93 -5.10 -6.17
C GLU A 40 -1.45 -4.00 -5.22
N ASN A 41 -2.55 -4.26 -4.52
CA ASN A 41 -3.13 -3.31 -3.57
C ASN A 41 -2.20 -2.99 -2.40
N GLN A 42 -1.46 -3.97 -1.89
CA GLN A 42 -0.46 -3.75 -0.84
C GLN A 42 0.71 -2.90 -1.34
N ILE A 43 1.16 -3.11 -2.57
CA ILE A 43 2.22 -2.30 -3.19
C ILE A 43 1.73 -0.87 -3.39
N LYS A 44 0.53 -0.65 -3.95
CA LYS A 44 -0.08 0.68 -4.08
C LYS A 44 -0.20 1.38 -2.73
N THR A 45 -0.61 0.65 -1.69
CA THR A 45 -0.70 1.16 -0.31
C THR A 45 0.66 1.62 0.22
N ALA A 46 1.73 0.85 -0.06
CA ALA A 46 3.09 1.25 0.30
C ALA A 46 3.55 2.51 -0.43
N TYR A 47 3.17 2.69 -1.70
CA TYR A 47 3.42 3.93 -2.44
C TYR A 47 2.70 5.12 -1.80
N VAL A 48 1.43 4.97 -1.40
CA VAL A 48 0.67 6.02 -0.70
C VAL A 48 1.38 6.46 0.59
N LEU A 49 1.84 5.50 1.40
CA LEU A 49 2.61 5.80 2.62
C LEU A 49 3.90 6.56 2.28
N ASN A 50 4.62 6.15 1.25
CA ASN A 50 5.85 6.82 0.84
C ASN A 50 5.59 8.23 0.31
N PHE A 51 4.55 8.46 -0.47
CA PHE A 51 4.18 9.81 -0.90
C PHE A 51 3.81 10.69 0.29
N ALA A 52 3.04 10.19 1.24
CA ALA A 52 2.72 10.88 2.48
C ALA A 52 3.97 11.18 3.33
N LYS A 53 4.98 10.31 3.29
CA LYS A 53 6.23 10.48 4.03
C LYS A 53 7.15 11.54 3.42
N PHE A 54 7.20 11.61 2.09
CA PHE A 54 8.17 12.43 1.37
C PHE A 54 7.60 13.77 0.88
N ALA A 55 6.27 13.92 0.78
CA ALA A 55 5.68 15.20 0.44
C ALA A 55 5.94 16.22 1.54
N GLU A 56 6.16 17.46 1.12
CA GLU A 56 6.39 18.59 2.00
C GLU A 56 5.18 19.54 1.92
N TRP A 57 4.61 19.84 3.08
CA TRP A 57 3.48 20.77 3.22
C TRP A 57 3.97 22.15 3.66
N PRO A 58 3.26 23.22 3.28
CA PRO A 58 3.57 24.56 3.78
C PRO A 58 3.51 24.62 5.31
N ALA A 59 4.38 25.42 5.90
CA ALA A 59 4.41 25.60 7.34
C ALA A 59 3.04 26.06 7.87
N GLY A 60 2.58 25.46 8.98
CA GLY A 60 1.30 25.80 9.63
C GLY A 60 0.06 25.22 8.96
N THR A 61 0.18 24.45 7.86
CA THR A 61 -1.00 23.85 7.18
C THR A 61 -1.34 22.45 7.66
N ILE A 62 -0.42 21.80 8.35
CA ILE A 62 -0.61 20.47 8.95
C ILE A 62 -0.23 20.49 10.43
N GLY A 63 -0.90 19.65 11.22
CA GLY A 63 -0.55 19.48 12.64
C GLY A 63 0.87 18.93 12.81
N ALA A 64 1.47 19.21 13.98
CA ALA A 64 2.82 18.73 14.27
C ALA A 64 2.92 17.21 14.29
N ASP A 65 1.87 16.52 14.78
CA ASP A 65 1.92 15.10 15.11
C ASP A 65 1.05 14.23 14.21
N LYS A 66 0.13 14.82 13.44
CA LYS A 66 -0.88 14.08 12.67
C LYS A 66 -0.91 14.47 11.20
N LEU A 67 -1.18 13.47 10.36
CA LEU A 67 -1.42 13.61 8.93
C LEU A 67 -2.70 12.84 8.60
N THR A 68 -3.71 13.51 8.04
CA THR A 68 -4.98 12.88 7.72
C THR A 68 -4.98 12.37 6.29
N LEU A 69 -5.18 11.06 6.11
CA LEU A 69 -5.42 10.40 4.84
C LEU A 69 -6.92 10.14 4.67
N CYS A 70 -7.55 10.85 3.78
CA CYS A 70 -8.94 10.59 3.42
C CYS A 70 -9.02 9.62 2.24
N VAL A 71 -9.81 8.57 2.40
CA VAL A 71 -10.06 7.56 1.37
C VAL A 71 -11.46 7.79 0.81
N VAL A 72 -11.54 8.21 -0.46
CA VAL A 72 -12.81 8.59 -1.10
C VAL A 72 -13.25 7.49 -2.06
N GLY A 73 -14.45 6.99 -1.85
CA GLY A 73 -15.06 5.95 -2.68
C GLY A 73 -15.30 4.63 -1.94
N ASN A 74 -15.79 3.64 -2.69
CA ASN A 74 -16.12 2.33 -2.17
C ASN A 74 -15.02 1.32 -2.48
N ASP A 75 -14.77 0.39 -1.55
CA ASP A 75 -13.81 -0.72 -1.69
C ASP A 75 -12.44 -0.30 -2.27
N VAL A 76 -11.94 0.81 -1.76
CA VAL A 76 -10.70 1.40 -2.27
C VAL A 76 -9.52 0.49 -1.92
N LEU A 77 -8.84 0.00 -2.95
CA LEU A 77 -7.74 -0.96 -2.84
C LEU A 77 -8.07 -2.19 -1.95
N GLY A 78 -9.34 -2.66 -1.97
CA GLY A 78 -9.76 -3.79 -1.14
C GLY A 78 -9.58 -3.53 0.37
N GLY A 79 -9.71 -2.29 0.81
CA GLY A 79 -9.54 -1.90 2.21
C GLY A 79 -8.08 -1.84 2.71
N ALA A 80 -7.08 -2.08 1.84
CA ALA A 80 -5.68 -2.13 2.25
C ALA A 80 -5.15 -0.80 2.83
N LEU A 81 -5.75 0.35 2.46
CA LEU A 81 -5.36 1.65 3.00
C LEU A 81 -5.66 1.80 4.50
N ALA A 82 -6.65 1.08 5.03
CA ALA A 82 -6.96 1.08 6.47
C ALA A 82 -5.77 0.61 7.33
N ALA A 83 -4.90 -0.26 6.78
CA ALA A 83 -3.69 -0.71 7.47
C ALA A 83 -2.64 0.39 7.66
N LEU A 84 -2.83 1.57 7.09
CA LEU A 84 -1.98 2.74 7.29
C LEU A 84 -2.35 3.55 8.53
N ASP A 85 -3.52 3.32 9.13
CA ASP A 85 -3.93 4.03 10.36
C ASP A 85 -2.92 3.76 11.48
N GLY A 86 -2.50 4.81 12.19
CA GLY A 86 -1.45 4.75 13.20
C GLY A 86 -0.01 4.62 12.67
N ARG A 87 0.22 4.45 11.36
CA ARG A 87 1.58 4.36 10.79
C ARG A 87 2.26 5.73 10.78
N LYS A 88 3.59 5.72 10.90
CA LYS A 88 4.39 6.95 10.82
C LYS A 88 4.73 7.33 9.40
N ALA A 89 4.44 8.58 9.03
CA ALA A 89 4.81 9.21 7.77
C ALA A 89 5.52 10.54 8.04
N GLY A 90 6.81 10.62 7.73
CA GLY A 90 7.60 11.85 7.97
C GLY A 90 7.62 12.33 9.43
N GLY A 91 7.60 11.40 10.39
CA GLY A 91 7.53 11.70 11.82
C GLY A 91 6.12 11.89 12.38
N ARG A 92 5.11 12.07 11.53
CA ARG A 92 3.69 12.25 11.91
C ARG A 92 2.94 10.93 11.86
N GLU A 93 1.92 10.79 12.68
CA GLU A 93 1.02 9.64 12.65
C GLU A 93 -0.05 9.84 11.59
N LEU A 94 -0.22 8.85 10.70
CA LEU A 94 -1.30 8.83 9.74
C LEU A 94 -2.61 8.50 10.46
N HIS A 95 -3.63 9.29 10.19
CA HIS A 95 -5.01 9.01 10.56
C HIS A 95 -5.83 8.78 9.30
N VAL A 96 -6.35 7.55 9.14
CA VAL A 96 -7.12 7.16 7.95
C VAL A 96 -8.60 7.39 8.17
N VAL A 97 -9.22 8.14 7.27
CA VAL A 97 -10.64 8.48 7.34
C VAL A 97 -11.33 8.11 6.04
N GLU A 98 -12.31 7.22 6.12
CA GLU A 98 -13.15 6.90 4.96
C GLU A 98 -14.17 8.02 4.69
N ARG A 99 -14.30 8.39 3.41
CA ARG A 99 -15.28 9.34 2.90
C ARG A 99 -16.09 8.67 1.79
N ARG A 100 -17.32 8.33 2.07
CA ARG A 100 -18.17 7.59 1.12
C ARG A 100 -18.77 8.47 0.05
N ASN A 101 -18.89 9.77 0.30
CA ASN A 101 -19.51 10.73 -0.60
C ASN A 101 -18.53 11.82 -1.02
N ALA A 102 -18.54 12.16 -2.31
CA ALA A 102 -17.77 13.29 -2.84
C ALA A 102 -18.19 14.67 -2.25
N GLY A 103 -19.34 14.73 -1.58
CA GLY A 103 -19.81 15.91 -0.87
C GLY A 103 -19.27 16.07 0.56
N ASP A 104 -18.55 15.07 1.06
CA ASP A 104 -17.92 15.15 2.38
C ASP A 104 -16.83 16.24 2.37
N ASN A 105 -16.63 16.89 3.51
CA ASN A 105 -15.58 17.90 3.64
C ASN A 105 -14.20 17.23 3.52
N LEU A 106 -13.46 17.55 2.47
CA LEU A 106 -12.10 17.06 2.21
C LEU A 106 -11.01 18.09 2.57
N ARG A 107 -11.39 19.28 3.05
CA ARG A 107 -10.42 20.35 3.35
C ARG A 107 -9.54 20.05 4.55
N ASP A 108 -9.98 19.13 5.42
CA ASP A 108 -9.22 18.67 6.58
C ASP A 108 -8.25 17.53 6.24
N CYS A 109 -8.25 17.09 4.97
CA CYS A 109 -7.41 16.01 4.50
C CYS A 109 -6.07 16.54 3.99
N ASN A 110 -4.99 15.95 4.44
CA ASN A 110 -3.64 16.26 3.94
C ASN A 110 -3.28 15.39 2.74
N VAL A 111 -3.74 14.15 2.74
CA VAL A 111 -3.65 13.22 1.62
C VAL A 111 -5.06 12.76 1.28
N VAL A 112 -5.40 12.75 0.00
CA VAL A 112 -6.71 12.28 -0.48
C VAL A 112 -6.48 11.17 -1.50
N PHE A 113 -6.82 9.95 -1.14
CA PHE A 113 -6.85 8.84 -2.10
C PHE A 113 -8.26 8.73 -2.70
N ILE A 114 -8.36 8.84 -4.02
CA ILE A 114 -9.62 8.78 -4.75
C ILE A 114 -9.71 7.43 -5.45
N GLY A 115 -10.63 6.56 -5.02
CA GLY A 115 -10.79 5.22 -5.53
C GLY A 115 -11.44 5.15 -6.92
N ALA A 116 -11.29 4.00 -7.58
CA ALA A 116 -11.81 3.74 -8.93
C ALA A 116 -13.33 3.91 -9.06
N SER A 117 -14.09 3.75 -7.97
CA SER A 117 -15.54 4.01 -7.94
C SER A 117 -15.89 5.48 -8.26
N GLU A 118 -14.95 6.39 -8.04
CA GLU A 118 -15.11 7.82 -8.29
C GLU A 118 -14.66 8.28 -9.69
N ARG A 119 -14.31 7.35 -10.59
CA ARG A 119 -13.80 7.64 -11.95
C ARG A 119 -14.60 8.70 -12.71
N ARG A 120 -15.91 8.76 -12.54
CA ARG A 120 -16.76 9.74 -13.23
C ARG A 120 -16.73 11.13 -12.58
N ARG A 121 -16.34 11.21 -11.31
CA ARG A 121 -16.44 12.44 -10.50
C ARG A 121 -15.11 12.97 -10.00
N PHE A 122 -13.99 12.26 -10.20
CA PHE A 122 -12.72 12.63 -9.61
C PHE A 122 -12.24 14.03 -10.02
N VAL A 123 -12.49 14.44 -11.26
CA VAL A 123 -12.13 15.80 -11.71
C VAL A 123 -12.86 16.85 -10.89
N ALA A 124 -14.17 16.65 -10.63
CA ALA A 124 -14.94 17.56 -9.77
C ALA A 124 -14.44 17.55 -8.32
N ILE A 125 -14.05 16.37 -7.79
CA ILE A 125 -13.46 16.24 -6.44
C ILE A 125 -12.14 17.03 -6.36
N VAL A 126 -11.24 16.87 -7.33
CA VAL A 126 -9.96 17.60 -7.39
C VAL A 126 -10.20 19.11 -7.51
N MET A 127 -11.17 19.53 -8.34
CA MET A 127 -11.53 20.94 -8.49
C MET A 127 -12.10 21.54 -7.18
N ALA A 128 -12.91 20.77 -6.44
CA ALA A 128 -13.48 21.22 -5.18
C ALA A 128 -12.44 21.40 -4.07
N LEU A 129 -11.31 20.68 -4.12
CA LEU A 129 -10.17 20.90 -3.23
C LEU A 129 -9.49 22.25 -3.50
N GLY A 130 -9.52 22.73 -4.74
CA GLY A 130 -8.97 24.02 -5.13
C GLY A 130 -7.47 24.12 -4.88
N ASP A 131 -7.08 25.05 -4.02
CA ASP A 131 -5.70 25.31 -3.57
C ASP A 131 -5.42 24.78 -2.15
N SER A 132 -6.31 23.92 -1.64
CA SER A 132 -6.09 23.25 -0.35
C SER A 132 -4.76 22.49 -0.38
N PRO A 133 -3.98 22.50 0.71
CA PRO A 133 -2.71 21.81 0.77
C PRO A 133 -2.90 20.29 0.94
N ALA A 134 -3.54 19.67 -0.05
CA ALA A 134 -3.87 18.26 -0.07
C ALA A 134 -3.18 17.56 -1.24
N LEU A 135 -2.47 16.47 -0.95
CA LEU A 135 -1.87 15.60 -1.96
C LEU A 135 -2.93 14.63 -2.47
N THR A 136 -3.34 14.75 -3.72
CA THR A 136 -4.32 13.85 -4.33
C THR A 136 -3.63 12.67 -5.01
N ILE A 137 -4.09 11.45 -4.73
CA ILE A 137 -3.54 10.20 -5.26
C ILE A 137 -4.69 9.34 -5.76
N SER A 138 -4.50 8.63 -6.85
CA SER A 138 -5.48 7.67 -7.35
C SER A 138 -4.83 6.62 -8.23
N ASP A 139 -5.51 5.48 -8.41
CA ASP A 139 -5.22 4.49 -9.44
C ASP A 139 -6.20 4.56 -10.63
N ILE A 140 -6.96 5.64 -10.72
CA ILE A 140 -7.78 5.94 -11.89
C ILE A 140 -6.86 6.30 -13.06
N GLU A 141 -7.13 5.72 -14.22
CA GLU A 141 -6.38 5.99 -15.45
C GLU A 141 -6.39 7.48 -15.83
N ASN A 142 -5.22 7.98 -16.25
CA ASN A 142 -5.01 9.39 -16.62
C ASN A 142 -5.30 10.39 -15.47
N PHE A 143 -5.23 9.94 -14.22
CA PHE A 143 -5.53 10.79 -13.07
C PHE A 143 -4.61 11.99 -12.96
N ALA A 144 -3.30 11.80 -13.11
CA ALA A 144 -2.33 12.89 -13.07
C ALA A 144 -2.50 13.84 -14.27
N GLU A 145 -2.70 13.31 -15.48
CA GLU A 145 -2.95 14.11 -16.68
C GLU A 145 -4.15 15.05 -16.52
N LYS A 146 -5.22 14.57 -15.89
CA LYS A 146 -6.47 15.30 -15.70
C LYS A 146 -6.54 16.14 -14.44
N GLY A 147 -5.39 16.45 -13.82
CA GLY A 147 -5.29 17.42 -12.74
C GLY A 147 -5.15 16.84 -11.32
N GLY A 148 -5.09 15.52 -11.14
CA GLY A 148 -4.66 14.93 -9.88
C GLY A 148 -3.16 15.07 -9.65
N SER A 149 -2.68 15.00 -8.41
CA SER A 149 -1.27 15.16 -8.12
C SER A 149 -0.43 13.94 -8.51
N ILE A 150 -0.88 12.72 -8.14
CA ILE A 150 -0.15 11.47 -8.41
C ILE A 150 -1.12 10.39 -8.91
N GLY A 151 -0.85 9.86 -10.09
CA GLY A 151 -1.54 8.71 -10.67
C GLY A 151 -0.73 7.44 -10.50
N LEU A 152 -1.31 6.40 -9.90
CA LEU A 152 -0.72 5.05 -9.83
C LEU A 152 -1.20 4.23 -11.03
N GLY A 153 -0.27 3.58 -11.72
CA GLY A 153 -0.56 2.70 -12.84
C GLY A 153 0.09 1.33 -12.67
N TYR A 154 -0.35 0.38 -13.49
CA TYR A 154 0.25 -0.94 -13.58
C TYR A 154 0.74 -1.16 -15.01
N ARG A 155 2.05 -1.30 -15.18
CA ARG A 155 2.70 -1.50 -16.50
C ARG A 155 3.81 -2.55 -16.36
N GLU A 156 3.92 -3.43 -17.32
CA GLU A 156 4.98 -4.45 -17.37
C GLU A 156 5.17 -5.22 -16.06
N ASN A 157 4.05 -5.61 -15.44
CA ASN A 157 4.04 -6.35 -14.18
C ASN A 157 4.61 -5.57 -12.97
N LYS A 158 4.63 -4.22 -13.04
CA LYS A 158 5.13 -3.32 -11.99
C LYS A 158 4.16 -2.17 -11.74
N ILE A 159 4.11 -1.72 -10.51
CA ILE A 159 3.46 -0.45 -10.19
C ILE A 159 4.38 0.68 -10.61
N VAL A 160 3.85 1.58 -11.42
CA VAL A 160 4.47 2.84 -11.82
C VAL A 160 3.63 4.00 -11.32
N PHE A 161 4.18 5.20 -11.31
CA PHE A 161 3.41 6.38 -10.98
C PHE A 161 3.76 7.55 -11.89
N GLU A 162 2.78 8.43 -12.07
CA GLU A 162 2.88 9.67 -12.82
C GLU A 162 2.63 10.83 -11.85
N VAL A 163 3.28 11.96 -12.08
CA VAL A 163 3.15 13.16 -11.26
C VAL A 163 2.68 14.33 -12.11
N ASN A 164 1.70 15.09 -11.63
CA ASN A 164 1.35 16.39 -12.17
C ASN A 164 1.97 17.49 -11.29
N LEU A 165 3.09 18.04 -11.75
CA LEU A 165 3.84 19.05 -11.00
C LEU A 165 3.03 20.35 -10.82
N ALA A 166 2.25 20.75 -11.84
CA ALA A 166 1.39 21.92 -11.74
C ALA A 166 0.31 21.76 -10.65
N SER A 167 -0.29 20.56 -10.52
CA SER A 167 -1.26 20.24 -9.47
C SER A 167 -0.62 20.25 -8.07
N VAL A 168 0.58 19.69 -7.95
CA VAL A 168 1.35 19.70 -6.70
C VAL A 168 1.66 21.13 -6.26
N GLN A 169 2.13 21.98 -7.19
CA GLN A 169 2.45 23.38 -6.92
C GLN A 169 1.21 24.21 -6.60
N LYS A 170 0.09 23.98 -7.31
CA LYS A 170 -1.19 24.64 -7.01
C LYS A 170 -1.65 24.37 -5.58
N SER A 171 -1.45 23.17 -5.08
CA SER A 171 -1.71 22.81 -3.67
C SER A 171 -0.60 23.28 -2.72
N ARG A 172 0.36 24.07 -3.20
CA ARG A 172 1.51 24.60 -2.44
C ARG A 172 2.38 23.51 -1.81
N LEU A 173 2.31 22.29 -2.35
CA LEU A 173 3.12 21.16 -1.92
C LEU A 173 4.44 21.12 -2.68
N ARG A 174 5.40 20.40 -2.11
CA ARG A 174 6.65 20.04 -2.78
C ARG A 174 6.87 18.54 -2.74
N LEU A 175 7.40 18.01 -3.83
CA LEU A 175 7.87 16.63 -3.91
C LEU A 175 9.39 16.66 -4.14
N PRO A 176 10.19 15.87 -3.41
CA PRO A 176 11.63 15.86 -3.56
C PRO A 176 12.04 15.36 -4.95
N GLY A 177 13.15 15.88 -5.48
CA GLY A 177 13.65 15.51 -6.80
C GLY A 177 13.89 14.01 -6.97
N GLN A 178 14.29 13.32 -5.92
CA GLN A 178 14.46 11.87 -5.94
C GLN A 178 13.16 11.13 -6.27
N LEU A 179 12.03 11.58 -5.72
CA LEU A 179 10.73 11.01 -6.03
C LEU A 179 10.33 11.30 -7.49
N MET A 180 10.59 12.53 -7.94
CA MET A 180 10.32 12.94 -9.33
C MET A 180 11.10 12.12 -10.37
N ASN A 181 12.34 11.74 -10.04
CA ASN A 181 13.18 10.90 -10.92
C ASN A 181 12.69 9.45 -11.04
N LEU A 182 11.86 8.98 -10.10
CA LEU A 182 11.25 7.65 -10.11
C LEU A 182 9.90 7.63 -10.84
N ALA A 183 9.32 8.80 -11.13
CA ALA A 183 8.06 8.90 -11.86
C ALA A 183 8.24 8.42 -13.30
N SER A 184 7.29 7.63 -13.79
CA SER A 184 7.26 7.20 -15.19
C SER A 184 6.98 8.34 -16.16
N TYR A 185 6.25 9.36 -15.67
CA TYR A 185 5.98 10.59 -16.40
C TYR A 185 5.71 11.76 -15.45
N VAL A 186 6.07 13.00 -15.89
CA VAL A 186 5.82 14.23 -15.12
C VAL A 186 5.16 15.25 -16.03
N TYR A 187 3.90 15.57 -15.71
CA TYR A 187 3.11 16.62 -16.37
C TYR A 187 3.43 17.99 -15.78
N GLY A 188 3.33 19.04 -16.58
CA GLY A 188 3.44 20.43 -16.09
C GLY A 188 4.87 20.86 -15.73
N LYS A 189 5.87 20.28 -16.44
CA LYS A 189 7.26 20.75 -16.37
C LYS A 189 7.39 22.09 -17.07
#